data_6c39d270b6fcc621c08455e0bc1bfb22
#
_entry.id   6c39d270b6fcc621c08455e0bc1bfb22
#
_cell.length_a   1.000
_cell.length_b   1.000
_cell.length_c   1.000
_cell.angle_alpha   90.00
_cell.angle_beta   90.00
_cell.angle_gamma   90.00
#
_symmetry.space_group_name_H-M   'P 1'
#
loop_
_entity.id
_entity.type
_entity.pdbx_description
1 polymer ?
#
loop_
_entity_poly.entity_id
_entity_poly.type
_entity_poly.pdbx_seq_one_letter_code
_entity_poly.pdbx_strand_id
1 'polypeptide(L)'
;MRFCGKVGVPSRIAIVGFATLALSSIRPAYAMPNFAQAYGIKCSYCHTQVPALNAYGRYVQRTGYAALNPHVLERESPIWVDYPVGYSQQAPGPASWDIGSLGVHAAGAVGNTGSEWTYHIQQWIWQASEAGGLDTAWFAYNNFFDGAGHIFAGKLEVPAPSEFSQWFDVTGLTVNSQAEITVGEHAYELDANRWGYKFAYIRDSLDAEVAYVTASNDWAGFNDYDWTQDKTLQYKLAFANRSNPLEFGYYGARGSWPLTEGGFDQYYSNGFYAQRDPVNGVPGFLATYQMNHDSNPGMGAPPAGSNGISYEIFDNVGQRGLVAAGEQLTNDGLGNHTQIGNIDASYHVTRFIILYAEEALSVGQKPTWNALIWFALPTGPLWPPNLAPQ
;
A
#
# COMPACT_ATOMS: atom_id res chain seq x y z
N MET A 1 -18.46 -47.28 19.98
CA MET A 1 -18.82 -46.78 18.67
C MET A 1 -19.30 -45.34 18.81
N ARG A 2 -18.45 -44.36 18.40
CA ARG A 2 -18.85 -42.93 18.36
C ARG A 2 -18.76 -42.51 16.88
N PHE A 3 -19.89 -42.13 16.33
CA PHE A 3 -19.97 -41.56 15.00
C PHE A 3 -19.38 -40.18 14.95
N CYS A 4 -18.31 -40.01 14.16
CA CYS A 4 -17.72 -38.73 13.85
C CYS A 4 -18.50 -38.12 12.67
N GLY A 5 -19.38 -37.16 12.95
CA GLY A 5 -20.12 -36.45 11.92
C GLY A 5 -19.20 -35.51 11.14
N LYS A 6 -19.04 -35.75 9.85
CA LYS A 6 -18.38 -34.85 8.91
C LYS A 6 -19.25 -33.61 8.74
N VAL A 7 -18.81 -32.47 9.24
CA VAL A 7 -19.41 -31.16 8.93
C VAL A 7 -18.92 -30.74 7.55
N GLY A 8 -19.83 -30.68 6.58
CA GLY A 8 -19.50 -30.38 5.20
C GLY A 8 -19.16 -28.88 4.98
N VAL A 9 -18.06 -28.67 4.34
CA VAL A 9 -17.52 -27.39 3.88
C VAL A 9 -18.24 -26.75 2.63
N PRO A 10 -19.25 -27.39 1.97
CA PRO A 10 -19.72 -26.89 0.66
C PRO A 10 -20.67 -25.69 0.69
N SER A 11 -21.22 -25.27 1.83
CA SER A 11 -22.25 -24.20 1.82
C SER A 11 -21.70 -22.78 1.84
N ARG A 12 -20.44 -22.57 2.18
CA ARG A 12 -19.84 -21.23 2.36
C ARG A 12 -19.24 -20.68 1.08
N ILE A 13 -18.61 -21.51 0.26
CA ILE A 13 -18.12 -21.14 -1.09
C ILE A 13 -19.27 -20.73 -2.02
N ALA A 14 -20.46 -21.33 -1.83
CA ALA A 14 -21.65 -21.00 -2.62
C ALA A 14 -22.18 -19.60 -2.38
N ILE A 15 -22.04 -19.02 -1.18
CA ILE A 15 -22.54 -17.67 -0.87
C ILE A 15 -21.64 -16.59 -1.50
N VAL A 16 -20.34 -16.77 -1.47
CA VAL A 16 -19.40 -15.85 -2.14
C VAL A 16 -19.57 -15.93 -3.66
N GLY A 17 -19.71 -17.13 -4.21
CA GLY A 17 -19.95 -17.34 -5.65
C GLY A 17 -21.28 -16.77 -6.15
N PHE A 18 -22.35 -16.80 -5.33
CA PHE A 18 -23.66 -16.27 -5.73
C PHE A 18 -23.71 -14.73 -5.69
N ALA A 19 -23.04 -14.10 -4.72
CA ALA A 19 -22.91 -12.65 -4.66
C ALA A 19 -22.12 -12.09 -5.87
N THR A 20 -21.10 -12.79 -6.33
CA THR A 20 -20.30 -12.40 -7.51
C THR A 20 -21.08 -12.53 -8.82
N LEU A 21 -21.93 -13.54 -8.97
CA LEU A 21 -22.73 -13.77 -10.19
C LEU A 21 -23.91 -12.81 -10.35
N ALA A 22 -24.54 -12.37 -9.26
CA ALA A 22 -25.68 -11.45 -9.30
C ALA A 22 -25.32 -10.02 -9.68
N LEU A 23 -24.05 -9.64 -9.57
CA LEU A 23 -23.55 -8.26 -9.78
C LEU A 23 -22.96 -8.03 -11.19
N SER A 24 -22.91 -9.04 -12.05
CA SER A 24 -22.25 -8.99 -13.38
C SER A 24 -22.93 -8.12 -14.44
N SER A 25 -24.09 -7.54 -14.18
CA SER A 25 -24.90 -6.81 -15.18
C SER A 25 -24.83 -5.27 -15.11
N ILE A 26 -24.04 -4.69 -14.19
CA ILE A 26 -23.97 -3.24 -13.98
C ILE A 26 -22.72 -2.64 -14.67
N ARG A 27 -22.80 -1.45 -15.24
CA ARG A 27 -21.77 -0.80 -16.09
C ARG A 27 -20.45 -0.48 -15.36
N PRO A 28 -19.29 -0.35 -16.08
CA PRO A 28 -17.95 -0.25 -15.50
C PRO A 28 -17.73 0.93 -14.57
N ALA A 29 -16.97 0.71 -13.51
CA ALA A 29 -16.60 1.64 -12.47
C ALA A 29 -15.20 2.25 -12.69
N TYR A 30 -14.91 3.41 -12.09
CA TYR A 30 -13.66 4.16 -12.27
C TYR A 30 -13.16 4.66 -10.90
N ALA A 31 -11.87 4.59 -10.56
CA ALA A 31 -11.28 5.02 -9.27
C ALA A 31 -10.13 6.03 -9.41
N MET A 32 -9.52 6.48 -8.36
CA MET A 32 -8.92 7.77 -8.05
C MET A 32 -9.78 8.88 -8.63
N PRO A 33 -10.74 9.33 -7.87
CA PRO A 33 -11.84 10.09 -8.44
C PRO A 33 -11.36 11.32 -9.20
N ASN A 34 -10.31 11.98 -8.69
CA ASN A 34 -9.85 13.23 -9.29
C ASN A 34 -9.04 13.03 -10.56
N PHE A 35 -8.01 12.18 -10.53
CA PHE A 35 -7.22 11.94 -11.74
C PHE A 35 -8.01 11.21 -12.82
N ALA A 36 -8.75 10.16 -12.47
CA ALA A 36 -9.59 9.46 -13.43
C ALA A 36 -10.67 10.38 -14.03
N GLN A 37 -11.22 11.28 -13.23
CA GLN A 37 -12.19 12.26 -13.67
C GLN A 37 -11.54 13.35 -14.54
N ALA A 38 -10.42 13.90 -14.10
CA ALA A 38 -9.69 14.94 -14.78
C ALA A 38 -9.21 14.51 -16.17
N TYR A 39 -8.65 13.33 -16.24
CA TYR A 39 -8.08 12.80 -17.47
C TYR A 39 -9.09 12.03 -18.32
N GLY A 40 -10.32 11.83 -17.85
CA GLY A 40 -11.33 11.01 -18.53
C GLY A 40 -10.92 9.56 -18.73
N ILE A 41 -10.01 9.04 -17.91
CA ILE A 41 -9.47 7.67 -18.00
C ILE A 41 -10.18 6.73 -17.03
N LYS A 42 -10.07 5.43 -17.32
CA LYS A 42 -10.53 4.38 -16.42
C LYS A 42 -9.50 4.16 -15.32
N CYS A 43 -9.94 3.67 -14.15
CA CYS A 43 -9.05 3.30 -13.06
C CYS A 43 -8.04 2.22 -13.42
N SER A 44 -8.46 1.28 -14.24
CA SER A 44 -7.60 0.23 -14.78
C SER A 44 -6.45 0.76 -15.66
N TYR A 45 -6.41 2.07 -15.91
CA TYR A 45 -5.26 2.68 -16.55
C TYR A 45 -4.04 2.75 -15.61
N CYS A 46 -4.29 3.00 -14.33
CA CYS A 46 -3.26 3.11 -13.29
C CYS A 46 -3.30 1.98 -12.24
N HIS A 47 -4.41 1.26 -12.15
CA HIS A 47 -4.62 0.24 -11.13
C HIS A 47 -4.88 -1.13 -11.76
N THR A 48 -4.32 -2.16 -11.17
CA THR A 48 -4.77 -3.53 -11.38
C THR A 48 -6.17 -3.69 -10.80
N GLN A 49 -6.31 -3.28 -9.56
CA GLN A 49 -7.56 -3.05 -8.83
C GLN A 49 -7.25 -2.03 -7.74
N VAL A 50 -8.11 -1.05 -7.51
CA VAL A 50 -7.88 -0.04 -6.44
C VAL A 50 -7.82 -0.74 -5.08
N PRO A 51 -6.82 -0.42 -4.23
CA PRO A 51 -5.78 0.60 -4.41
C PRO A 51 -4.54 0.13 -5.20
N ALA A 52 -4.37 -1.16 -5.46
CA ALA A 52 -3.18 -1.72 -6.08
C ALA A 52 -2.85 -1.12 -7.45
N LEU A 53 -1.66 -0.55 -7.59
CA LEU A 53 -1.18 0.08 -8.81
C LEU A 53 -0.64 -0.96 -9.82
N ASN A 54 -0.98 -0.80 -11.09
CA ASN A 54 -0.29 -1.50 -12.17
C ASN A 54 1.04 -0.81 -12.54
N ALA A 55 1.78 -1.34 -13.49
CA ALA A 55 3.10 -0.81 -13.89
C ALA A 55 3.07 0.69 -14.25
N TYR A 56 2.03 1.15 -14.93
CA TYR A 56 1.88 2.58 -15.25
C TYR A 56 1.55 3.41 -14.02
N GLY A 57 0.67 2.94 -13.15
CA GLY A 57 0.32 3.62 -11.90
C GLY A 57 1.52 3.77 -10.97
N ARG A 58 2.33 2.73 -10.82
CA ARG A 58 3.61 2.78 -10.08
C ARG A 58 4.57 3.81 -10.66
N TYR A 59 4.68 3.85 -12.00
CA TYR A 59 5.49 4.85 -12.68
C TYR A 59 5.00 6.29 -12.41
N VAL A 60 3.68 6.53 -12.46
CA VAL A 60 3.09 7.84 -12.14
C VAL A 60 3.39 8.27 -10.70
N GLN A 61 3.25 7.37 -9.73
CA GLN A 61 3.52 7.65 -8.33
C GLN A 61 4.99 7.97 -8.09
N ARG A 62 5.90 7.13 -8.57
CA ARG A 62 7.36 7.27 -8.38
C ARG A 62 7.94 8.51 -9.01
N THR A 63 7.31 8.99 -10.10
CA THR A 63 7.67 10.27 -10.74
C THR A 63 7.01 11.49 -10.09
N GLY A 64 6.37 11.33 -8.93
CA GLY A 64 5.67 12.41 -8.27
C GLY A 64 4.60 13.05 -9.18
N TYR A 65 3.85 12.24 -9.91
CA TYR A 65 2.84 12.65 -10.89
C TYR A 65 3.38 13.36 -12.15
N ALA A 66 4.69 13.53 -12.31
CA ALA A 66 5.28 14.19 -13.48
C ALA A 66 4.97 13.48 -14.81
N ALA A 67 4.63 12.20 -14.74
CA ALA A 67 4.21 11.42 -15.92
C ALA A 67 2.80 11.78 -16.43
N LEU A 68 2.02 12.54 -15.66
CA LEU A 68 0.68 12.98 -16.04
C LEU A 68 0.74 14.25 -16.89
N ASN A 69 -0.32 14.51 -17.67
CA ASN A 69 -0.41 15.72 -18.48
C ASN A 69 -0.50 16.97 -17.58
N PRO A 70 0.48 17.88 -17.64
CA PRO A 70 0.53 19.04 -16.75
C PRO A 70 -0.68 19.97 -16.86
N HIS A 71 -1.22 20.16 -18.05
CA HIS A 71 -2.39 21.04 -18.25
C HIS A 71 -3.65 20.55 -17.56
N VAL A 72 -3.75 19.25 -17.32
CA VAL A 72 -4.86 18.66 -16.58
C VAL A 72 -4.62 18.77 -15.07
N LEU A 73 -3.38 18.49 -14.61
CA LEU A 73 -2.99 18.66 -13.21
C LEU A 73 -3.23 20.09 -12.68
N GLU A 74 -3.07 21.11 -13.53
CA GLU A 74 -3.26 22.52 -13.17
C GLU A 74 -4.72 22.95 -13.04
N ARG A 75 -5.65 22.22 -13.65
CA ARG A 75 -7.06 22.62 -13.78
C ARG A 75 -8.01 21.97 -12.80
N GLU A 76 -7.57 20.90 -12.15
CA GLU A 76 -8.46 20.06 -11.39
C GLU A 76 -8.63 20.51 -9.95
N SER A 77 -9.78 20.16 -9.37
CA SER A 77 -9.92 20.14 -7.92
C SER A 77 -9.06 18.99 -7.38
N PRO A 78 -7.97 19.30 -6.69
CA PRO A 78 -7.06 18.26 -6.23
C PRO A 78 -7.61 17.45 -5.05
N ILE A 79 -8.82 17.76 -4.56
CA ILE A 79 -9.33 17.25 -3.29
C ILE A 79 -10.30 16.09 -3.51
N TRP A 80 -10.13 15.02 -2.76
CA TRP A 80 -11.11 13.93 -2.63
C TRP A 80 -11.20 13.46 -1.18
N VAL A 81 -12.22 12.69 -0.88
CA VAL A 81 -12.51 12.19 0.46
C VAL A 81 -12.66 10.69 0.41
N ASP A 82 -11.98 10.00 1.31
CA ASP A 82 -12.11 8.58 1.54
C ASP A 82 -12.89 8.32 2.82
N TYR A 83 -13.81 7.35 2.76
CA TYR A 83 -14.61 6.94 3.91
C TYR A 83 -14.77 5.42 3.91
N PRO A 84 -13.81 4.67 4.47
CA PRO A 84 -13.95 3.24 4.70
C PRO A 84 -14.83 2.95 5.92
N VAL A 85 -15.68 1.93 5.84
CA VAL A 85 -16.49 1.37 6.93
C VAL A 85 -16.19 -0.11 7.04
N GLY A 86 -15.68 -0.54 8.17
CA GLY A 86 -15.16 -1.88 8.39
C GLY A 86 -16.03 -2.77 9.27
N TYR A 87 -15.88 -4.06 9.07
CA TYR A 87 -16.37 -5.14 9.90
C TYR A 87 -15.25 -6.13 10.15
N SER A 88 -15.04 -6.54 11.39
CA SER A 88 -14.09 -7.58 11.75
C SER A 88 -14.70 -8.58 12.71
N GLN A 89 -14.36 -9.85 12.54
CA GLN A 89 -14.75 -10.92 13.43
C GLN A 89 -13.67 -11.99 13.53
N GLN A 90 -13.14 -12.20 14.73
CA GLN A 90 -12.33 -13.39 15.02
C GLN A 90 -13.22 -14.48 15.63
N ALA A 91 -13.36 -15.60 14.94
CA ALA A 91 -14.21 -16.70 15.42
C ALA A 91 -13.57 -17.44 16.60
N PRO A 92 -14.34 -17.80 17.68
CA PRO A 92 -15.75 -17.51 17.95
C PRO A 92 -15.93 -16.23 18.81
N GLY A 93 -15.41 -15.10 18.42
CA GLY A 93 -15.57 -13.84 19.12
C GLY A 93 -16.79 -13.02 18.64
N PRO A 94 -17.15 -11.96 19.34
CA PRO A 94 -18.13 -11.01 18.86
C PRO A 94 -17.57 -10.29 17.62
N ALA A 95 -18.45 -9.91 16.73
CA ALA A 95 -18.12 -9.03 15.63
C ALA A 95 -17.90 -7.60 16.15
N SER A 96 -16.95 -6.90 15.57
CA SER A 96 -16.76 -5.47 15.75
C SER A 96 -17.09 -4.72 14.45
N TRP A 97 -17.69 -3.57 14.59
CA TRP A 97 -17.93 -2.65 13.50
C TRP A 97 -17.10 -1.40 13.74
N ASP A 98 -16.30 -1.05 12.76
CA ASP A 98 -15.74 0.29 12.69
C ASP A 98 -16.70 1.17 11.90
N ILE A 99 -17.19 2.25 12.52
CA ILE A 99 -18.07 3.23 11.88
C ILE A 99 -17.37 4.04 10.78
N GLY A 100 -16.12 3.73 10.55
CA GLY A 100 -15.32 4.28 9.48
C GLY A 100 -14.28 5.28 9.93
N SER A 101 -13.45 5.59 8.98
CA SER A 101 -12.44 6.64 9.04
C SER A 101 -12.79 7.72 8.02
N LEU A 102 -12.30 8.92 8.18
CA LEU A 102 -12.46 9.99 7.18
C LEU A 102 -11.09 10.51 6.78
N GLY A 103 -10.69 10.22 5.55
CA GLY A 103 -9.48 10.74 4.93
C GLY A 103 -9.80 11.89 3.97
N VAL A 104 -8.97 12.91 3.98
CA VAL A 104 -8.99 14.01 3.00
C VAL A 104 -7.66 14.04 2.28
N HIS A 105 -7.72 14.02 0.97
CA HIS A 105 -6.55 13.99 0.11
C HIS A 105 -6.53 15.19 -0.81
N ALA A 106 -5.31 15.64 -1.14
CA ALA A 106 -5.06 16.62 -2.18
C ALA A 106 -3.77 16.28 -2.92
N ALA A 107 -3.80 16.28 -4.24
CA ALA A 107 -2.62 16.03 -5.06
C ALA A 107 -2.72 16.77 -6.40
N GLY A 108 -1.58 17.25 -6.92
CA GLY A 108 -1.56 17.96 -8.18
C GLY A 108 -0.28 18.74 -8.43
N ALA A 109 -0.34 19.69 -9.36
CA ALA A 109 0.73 20.63 -9.64
C ALA A 109 0.68 21.86 -8.71
N VAL A 110 1.83 22.44 -8.44
CA VAL A 110 1.94 23.68 -7.68
C VAL A 110 1.81 24.88 -8.63
N GLY A 111 0.70 25.56 -8.58
CA GLY A 111 0.44 26.73 -9.45
C GLY A 111 0.47 26.36 -10.92
N ASN A 112 1.08 27.20 -11.75
CA ASN A 112 1.19 27.02 -13.20
C ASN A 112 2.58 26.49 -13.62
N THR A 113 3.15 25.60 -12.84
CA THR A 113 4.49 25.02 -13.11
C THR A 113 4.44 23.73 -13.93
N GLY A 114 3.26 23.38 -14.42
CA GLY A 114 3.06 22.11 -15.11
C GLY A 114 3.32 20.93 -14.17
N SER A 115 4.12 20.00 -14.60
CA SER A 115 4.56 18.86 -13.76
C SER A 115 5.92 19.10 -13.07
N GLU A 116 6.51 20.31 -13.18
CA GLU A 116 7.81 20.59 -12.60
C GLU A 116 7.79 20.52 -11.07
N TRP A 117 6.74 21.11 -10.47
CA TRP A 117 6.49 21.05 -9.04
C TRP A 117 5.13 20.42 -8.76
N THR A 118 5.15 19.36 -7.99
CA THR A 118 3.93 18.61 -7.62
C THR A 118 3.86 18.41 -6.12
N TYR A 119 2.68 18.01 -5.65
CA TYR A 119 2.47 17.72 -4.23
C TYR A 119 1.43 16.63 -4.03
N HIS A 120 1.47 15.99 -2.86
CA HIS A 120 0.44 15.13 -2.32
C HIS A 120 0.30 15.38 -0.82
N ILE A 121 -0.95 15.42 -0.36
CA ILE A 121 -1.30 15.52 1.06
C ILE A 121 -2.44 14.55 1.30
N GLN A 122 -2.29 13.70 2.32
CA GLN A 122 -3.32 12.80 2.82
C GLN A 122 -3.40 12.97 4.34
N GLN A 123 -4.57 13.40 4.81
CA GLN A 123 -4.85 13.61 6.22
C GLN A 123 -6.08 12.79 6.63
N TRP A 124 -5.91 11.90 7.56
CA TRP A 124 -7.02 11.29 8.27
C TRP A 124 -7.56 12.29 9.31
N ILE A 125 -8.83 12.64 9.19
CA ILE A 125 -9.51 13.53 10.14
C ILE A 125 -9.85 12.75 11.41
N TRP A 126 -10.34 11.50 11.24
CA TRP A 126 -10.44 10.50 12.27
C TRP A 126 -10.17 9.12 11.68
N GLN A 127 -9.76 8.20 12.51
CA GLN A 127 -9.46 6.82 12.16
C GLN A 127 -9.87 5.91 13.33
N ALA A 128 -10.68 4.89 13.05
CA ALA A 128 -11.12 3.93 14.07
C ALA A 128 -11.64 4.58 15.37
N SER A 129 -12.45 5.65 15.27
CA SER A 129 -13.03 6.42 16.39
C SER A 129 -12.05 7.30 17.18
N GLU A 130 -10.81 7.46 16.74
CA GLU A 130 -9.82 8.34 17.33
C GLU A 130 -9.50 9.53 16.39
N ALA A 131 -8.79 10.52 16.92
CA ALA A 131 -8.25 11.60 16.09
C ALA A 131 -7.26 11.02 15.09
N GLY A 132 -7.46 11.30 13.81
CA GLY A 132 -6.58 10.84 12.77
C GLY A 132 -5.25 11.60 12.70
N GLY A 133 -4.34 11.11 11.90
CA GLY A 133 -3.00 11.66 11.70
C GLY A 133 -2.73 12.08 10.26
N LEU A 134 -1.61 12.76 10.06
CA LEU A 134 -1.07 13.04 8.75
C LEU A 134 -0.43 11.76 8.20
N ASP A 135 -1.01 11.22 7.14
CA ASP A 135 -0.49 10.01 6.50
C ASP A 135 0.66 10.35 5.54
N THR A 136 0.39 11.22 4.57
CA THR A 136 1.36 11.63 3.56
C THR A 136 1.29 13.15 3.38
N ALA A 137 2.43 13.81 3.26
CA ALA A 137 2.49 15.23 2.90
C ALA A 137 3.85 15.57 2.30
N TRP A 138 3.94 15.64 0.98
CA TRP A 138 5.18 15.94 0.30
C TRP A 138 5.01 16.92 -0.87
N PHE A 139 6.13 17.58 -1.17
CA PHE A 139 6.34 18.31 -2.41
C PHE A 139 7.46 17.64 -3.19
N ALA A 140 7.34 17.63 -4.52
CA ALA A 140 8.35 17.09 -5.41
C ALA A 140 8.77 18.12 -6.47
N TYR A 141 10.08 18.16 -6.74
CA TYR A 141 10.66 18.80 -7.91
C TYR A 141 11.09 17.75 -8.92
N ASN A 142 10.58 17.82 -10.15
CA ASN A 142 10.60 16.73 -11.11
C ASN A 142 11.44 16.99 -12.36
N ASN A 143 12.26 18.03 -12.39
CA ASN A 143 12.96 18.45 -13.62
C ASN A 143 14.50 18.29 -13.54
N PHE A 144 15.00 17.32 -12.77
CA PHE A 144 16.40 16.95 -12.83
C PHE A 144 16.67 15.94 -13.96
N PHE A 145 17.85 16.01 -14.57
CA PHE A 145 18.31 15.06 -15.58
C PHE A 145 17.30 14.88 -16.73
N ASP A 146 16.81 16.00 -17.26
CA ASP A 146 15.80 16.02 -18.34
C ASP A 146 14.50 15.28 -17.95
N GLY A 147 14.07 15.44 -16.69
CA GLY A 147 12.85 14.85 -16.17
C GLY A 147 12.97 13.39 -15.70
N ALA A 148 14.18 12.83 -15.68
CA ALA A 148 14.42 11.50 -15.13
C ALA A 148 14.67 11.51 -13.61
N GLY A 149 15.00 12.67 -13.04
CA GLY A 149 15.33 12.83 -11.63
C GLY A 149 14.25 13.59 -10.88
N HIS A 150 13.87 13.09 -9.72
CA HIS A 150 12.81 13.63 -8.87
C HIS A 150 13.31 13.76 -7.44
N ILE A 151 13.06 14.92 -6.80
CA ILE A 151 13.39 15.13 -5.38
C ILE A 151 12.09 15.39 -4.63
N PHE A 152 11.87 14.64 -3.57
CA PHE A 152 10.72 14.77 -2.67
C PHE A 152 11.18 15.29 -1.31
N ALA A 153 10.34 16.08 -0.65
CA ALA A 153 10.54 16.54 0.71
C ALA A 153 9.22 16.55 1.48
N GLY A 154 9.20 16.03 2.70
CA GLY A 154 8.03 15.97 3.56
C GLY A 154 7.83 14.62 4.23
N LYS A 155 6.60 14.24 4.53
CA LYS A 155 6.22 12.89 4.94
C LYS A 155 5.97 12.06 3.68
N LEU A 156 6.86 11.13 3.39
CA LEU A 156 7.03 10.47 2.10
C LEU A 156 6.60 9.02 2.14
N GLU A 157 6.12 8.54 1.00
CA GLU A 157 6.21 7.14 0.64
C GLU A 157 7.67 6.79 0.36
N VAL A 158 8.21 5.84 1.11
CA VAL A 158 9.63 5.48 1.08
C VAL A 158 9.94 4.47 -0.02
N PRO A 159 11.21 4.31 -0.43
CA PRO A 159 11.61 3.28 -1.39
C PRO A 159 11.37 1.87 -0.84
N ALA A 160 10.29 1.23 -1.25
CA ALA A 160 9.91 -0.12 -0.87
C ALA A 160 9.47 -0.94 -2.09
N PRO A 161 9.44 -2.29 -2.01
CA PRO A 161 8.97 -3.13 -3.12
C PRO A 161 7.55 -2.81 -3.53
N SER A 162 6.68 -2.72 -2.56
CA SER A 162 5.34 -2.24 -2.72
C SER A 162 5.22 -0.96 -1.90
N GLU A 163 4.98 0.09 -2.56
CA GLU A 163 4.62 1.32 -1.90
C GLU A 163 3.22 1.19 -1.32
N PHE A 164 2.89 2.01 -0.32
CA PHE A 164 1.65 1.98 0.44
C PHE A 164 0.37 1.82 -0.41
N SER A 165 0.34 2.37 -1.60
CA SER A 165 -0.80 2.30 -2.52
C SER A 165 -0.94 0.97 -3.28
N GLN A 166 -0.13 -0.02 -2.98
CA GLN A 166 -0.19 -1.35 -3.60
C GLN A 166 -0.86 -2.41 -2.73
N TRP A 167 -1.50 -2.04 -1.67
CA TRP A 167 -2.16 -2.97 -0.78
C TRP A 167 -3.28 -3.74 -1.47
N PHE A 168 -3.17 -5.04 -1.44
CA PHE A 168 -4.28 -5.97 -1.65
C PHE A 168 -4.97 -6.27 -0.33
N ASP A 169 -4.22 -6.30 0.75
CA ASP A 169 -4.71 -6.36 2.11
C ASP A 169 -5.25 -5.00 2.53
N VAL A 170 -6.56 -4.87 2.53
CA VAL A 170 -7.25 -3.62 2.87
C VAL A 170 -7.51 -3.48 4.35
N THR A 171 -7.35 -4.55 5.10
CA THR A 171 -7.69 -4.59 6.52
C THR A 171 -6.48 -4.45 7.42
N GLY A 172 -5.28 -4.48 6.88
CA GLY A 172 -4.02 -4.33 7.59
C GLY A 172 -3.67 -5.50 8.51
N LEU A 173 -4.31 -6.66 8.32
CA LEU A 173 -4.13 -7.83 9.19
C LEU A 173 -3.25 -8.91 8.59
N THR A 174 -2.89 -8.80 7.33
CA THR A 174 -2.26 -9.89 6.59
C THR A 174 -1.14 -9.45 5.68
N VAL A 175 -0.75 -10.36 4.82
CA VAL A 175 0.45 -10.33 4.02
C VAL A 175 0.54 -9.07 3.19
N ASN A 176 1.49 -8.27 3.53
CA ASN A 176 1.81 -7.08 2.79
C ASN A 176 2.86 -7.36 1.73
N SER A 177 3.10 -6.36 0.96
CA SER A 177 4.15 -6.27 -0.03
C SER A 177 5.55 -6.60 0.48
N GLN A 178 5.72 -6.72 1.78
CA GLN A 178 6.97 -7.10 2.43
C GLN A 178 6.70 -7.92 3.68
N ALA A 179 7.70 -8.65 4.15
CA ALA A 179 7.60 -9.38 5.40
C ALA A 179 7.67 -8.40 6.59
N GLU A 180 6.59 -8.31 7.34
CA GLU A 180 6.56 -7.56 8.59
C GLU A 180 7.20 -8.39 9.70
N ILE A 181 8.31 -7.91 10.23
CA ILE A 181 9.08 -8.60 11.25
C ILE A 181 9.28 -7.67 12.43
N THR A 182 8.99 -8.14 13.62
CA THR A 182 9.36 -7.45 14.85
C THR A 182 10.45 -8.22 15.59
N VAL A 183 11.54 -7.54 15.94
CA VAL A 183 12.67 -8.10 16.67
C VAL A 183 12.86 -7.30 17.95
N GLY A 184 12.44 -7.87 19.09
CA GLY A 184 12.45 -7.11 20.34
C GLY A 184 11.53 -5.89 20.29
N GLU A 185 12.10 -4.68 20.39
CA GLU A 185 11.37 -3.42 20.28
C GLU A 185 11.36 -2.85 18.85
N HIS A 186 12.14 -3.41 17.94
CA HIS A 186 12.25 -2.92 16.57
C HIS A 186 11.24 -3.59 15.64
N ALA A 187 10.33 -2.80 15.08
CA ALA A 187 9.39 -3.22 14.04
C ALA A 187 9.90 -2.78 12.65
N TYR A 188 10.12 -3.75 11.77
CA TYR A 188 10.52 -3.50 10.38
C TYR A 188 9.30 -3.18 9.51
N GLU A 189 8.88 -1.92 9.51
CA GLU A 189 7.85 -1.36 8.65
C GLU A 189 8.51 -0.53 7.53
N LEU A 190 9.13 -1.21 6.57
CA LEU A 190 9.95 -0.55 5.54
C LEU A 190 9.13 0.22 4.49
N ASP A 191 7.83 0.00 4.41
CA ASP A 191 6.89 0.71 3.52
C ASP A 191 6.15 1.87 4.22
N ALA A 192 6.33 2.03 5.52
CA ALA A 192 5.67 3.08 6.27
C ALA A 192 6.10 4.49 5.83
N ASN A 193 5.14 5.40 5.73
CA ASN A 193 5.41 6.80 5.38
C ASN A 193 6.26 7.50 6.44
N ARG A 194 7.33 8.19 6.03
CA ARG A 194 8.32 8.79 6.95
C ARG A 194 8.67 10.21 6.54
N TRP A 195 8.99 11.05 7.53
CA TRP A 195 9.49 12.38 7.30
C TRP A 195 10.93 12.38 6.77
N GLY A 196 11.20 13.15 5.73
CA GLY A 196 12.55 13.33 5.20
C GLY A 196 12.61 13.76 3.75
N TYR A 197 13.62 13.24 3.06
CA TYR A 197 13.89 13.54 1.67
C TYR A 197 14.07 12.24 0.88
N LYS A 198 13.54 12.20 -0.35
CA LYS A 198 13.74 11.11 -1.29
C LYS A 198 14.26 11.68 -2.61
N PHE A 199 15.25 11.02 -3.17
CA PHE A 199 15.67 11.19 -4.56
C PHE A 199 15.32 9.93 -5.34
N ALA A 200 14.65 10.10 -6.48
CA ALA A 200 14.34 9.03 -7.41
C ALA A 200 14.93 9.36 -8.77
N TYR A 201 15.57 8.38 -9.41
CA TYR A 201 16.01 8.43 -10.79
C TYR A 201 15.32 7.32 -11.57
N ILE A 202 14.43 7.73 -12.48
CA ILE A 202 13.56 6.80 -13.21
C ILE A 202 13.73 7.07 -14.71
N ARG A 203 14.37 6.12 -15.41
CA ARG A 203 14.60 6.26 -16.84
C ARG A 203 14.57 4.89 -17.52
N ASP A 204 13.81 4.81 -18.61
CA ASP A 204 13.62 3.59 -19.40
C ASP A 204 13.11 2.42 -18.55
N SER A 205 13.98 1.50 -18.16
CA SER A 205 13.66 0.36 -17.31
C SER A 205 14.42 0.38 -15.97
N LEU A 206 15.08 1.48 -15.65
CA LEU A 206 15.79 1.67 -14.40
C LEU A 206 14.94 2.52 -13.45
N ASP A 207 14.76 2.03 -12.24
CA ASP A 207 14.21 2.74 -11.10
C ASP A 207 15.22 2.65 -9.96
N ALA A 208 15.81 3.78 -9.58
CA ALA A 208 16.77 3.88 -8.50
C ALA A 208 16.35 4.97 -7.53
N GLU A 209 16.03 4.57 -6.31
CA GLU A 209 15.55 5.48 -5.28
C GLU A 209 16.42 5.42 -4.03
N VAL A 210 16.59 6.56 -3.38
CA VAL A 210 17.22 6.69 -2.07
C VAL A 210 16.46 7.71 -1.23
N ALA A 211 16.20 7.38 0.03
CA ALA A 211 15.56 8.27 0.98
C ALA A 211 16.37 8.38 2.27
N TYR A 212 16.41 9.57 2.84
CA TYR A 212 16.96 9.84 4.17
C TYR A 212 15.84 10.37 5.04
N VAL A 213 15.36 9.54 5.98
CA VAL A 213 14.09 9.72 6.67
C VAL A 213 14.22 9.49 8.17
N THR A 214 13.17 9.80 8.93
CA THR A 214 13.06 9.48 10.36
C THR A 214 13.14 7.96 10.60
N ALA A 215 13.57 7.56 11.78
CA ALA A 215 13.77 6.16 12.13
C ALA A 215 12.42 5.41 12.29
N SER A 216 11.46 6.01 12.99
CA SER A 216 10.16 5.43 13.28
C SER A 216 9.05 6.02 12.41
N ASN A 217 8.00 5.24 12.23
CA ASN A 217 6.72 5.71 11.71
C ASN A 217 5.82 6.02 12.90
N ASP A 218 5.81 7.26 13.35
CA ASP A 218 4.83 7.65 14.34
C ASP A 218 3.57 8.19 13.66
N TRP A 219 2.45 7.49 13.82
CA TRP A 219 1.15 7.88 13.29
C TRP A 219 0.51 9.06 14.03
N ALA A 220 1.08 9.44 15.18
CA ALA A 220 0.45 10.31 16.16
C ALA A 220 0.51 11.82 15.83
N GLY A 221 0.18 12.26 14.64
CA GLY A 221 -0.17 13.65 14.36
C GLY A 221 0.93 14.54 13.75
N PHE A 222 0.68 15.85 13.70
CA PHE A 222 1.60 16.84 13.12
C PHE A 222 2.92 17.00 13.89
N ASN A 223 3.02 16.46 15.10
CA ASN A 223 4.18 16.60 15.97
C ASN A 223 5.22 15.49 15.82
N ASP A 224 5.00 14.56 14.89
CA ASP A 224 5.83 13.36 14.74
C ASP A 224 7.14 13.58 13.99
N TYR A 225 7.47 14.82 13.74
CA TYR A 225 8.81 15.11 13.27
C TYR A 225 9.79 14.82 14.38
N ASP A 226 10.35 13.63 14.36
CA ASP A 226 11.46 13.27 15.22
C ASP A 226 12.70 14.08 14.84
N TRP A 227 12.96 15.14 15.64
CA TRP A 227 14.14 15.98 15.54
C TRP A 227 15.39 15.28 16.10
N THR A 228 15.27 14.05 16.58
CA THR A 228 16.41 13.29 17.07
C THR A 228 17.40 12.98 15.95
N GLN A 229 18.59 12.57 16.33
CA GLN A 229 19.65 12.25 15.35
C GLN A 229 19.43 10.91 14.64
N ASP A 230 18.36 10.20 15.00
CA ASP A 230 18.07 8.88 14.48
C ASP A 230 17.42 8.97 13.13
N LYS A 231 18.15 8.56 12.14
CA LYS A 231 17.73 8.58 10.75
C LYS A 231 17.99 7.24 10.10
N THR A 232 17.18 6.97 9.12
CA THR A 232 17.26 5.78 8.27
C THR A 232 17.57 6.19 6.84
N LEU A 233 18.56 5.55 6.27
CA LEU A 233 18.79 5.54 4.84
C LEU A 233 18.05 4.36 4.25
N GLN A 234 17.06 4.61 3.38
CA GLN A 234 16.34 3.58 2.62
C GLN A 234 16.71 3.69 1.14
N TYR A 235 16.72 2.56 0.45
CA TYR A 235 17.10 2.52 -0.96
C TYR A 235 16.39 1.39 -1.70
N LYS A 236 16.19 1.63 -3.00
CA LYS A 236 15.66 0.65 -3.96
C LYS A 236 16.41 0.78 -5.29
N LEU A 237 16.68 -0.35 -5.90
CA LEU A 237 17.16 -0.45 -7.27
C LEU A 237 16.36 -1.52 -7.99
N ALA A 238 15.62 -1.14 -9.01
CA ALA A 238 14.72 -2.04 -9.70
C ALA A 238 14.84 -1.95 -11.22
N PHE A 239 14.53 -3.08 -11.84
CA PHE A 239 14.14 -3.13 -13.25
C PHE A 239 12.62 -2.98 -13.27
N ALA A 240 12.16 -1.80 -13.68
CA ALA A 240 10.75 -1.43 -13.71
C ALA A 240 10.46 -0.61 -14.97
N ASN A 241 9.37 -0.92 -15.65
CA ASN A 241 9.00 -0.21 -16.89
C ASN A 241 7.48 0.03 -16.89
N ARG A 242 7.07 1.25 -17.23
CA ARG A 242 5.66 1.67 -17.27
C ARG A 242 4.74 0.83 -18.19
N SER A 243 5.31 0.10 -19.13
CA SER A 243 4.57 -0.74 -20.07
C SER A 243 4.81 -2.25 -19.91
N ASN A 244 5.73 -2.64 -19.02
CA ASN A 244 6.01 -4.04 -18.74
C ASN A 244 5.33 -4.42 -17.41
N PRO A 245 4.46 -5.44 -17.36
CA PRO A 245 3.85 -5.88 -16.12
C PRO A 245 4.85 -6.46 -15.10
N LEU A 246 6.03 -6.91 -15.56
CA LEU A 246 7.06 -7.51 -14.69
C LEU A 246 8.01 -6.44 -14.18
N GLU A 247 8.21 -6.46 -12.86
CA GLU A 247 9.17 -5.66 -12.13
C GLU A 247 9.92 -6.55 -11.13
N PHE A 248 11.21 -6.29 -10.94
CA PHE A 248 12.00 -6.95 -9.89
C PHE A 248 13.11 -6.03 -9.43
N GLY A 249 13.54 -6.19 -8.18
CA GLY A 249 14.54 -5.30 -7.64
C GLY A 249 15.13 -5.76 -6.31
N TYR A 250 16.04 -4.92 -5.86
CA TYR A 250 16.70 -4.99 -4.57
C TYR A 250 16.32 -3.75 -3.76
N TYR A 251 16.08 -3.92 -2.48
CA TYR A 251 15.73 -2.83 -1.57
C TYR A 251 16.38 -3.04 -0.20
N GLY A 252 16.38 -2.01 0.61
CA GLY A 252 16.86 -2.13 1.97
C GLY A 252 16.84 -0.82 2.73
N ALA A 253 17.25 -0.95 4.00
CA ALA A 253 17.36 0.15 4.94
C ALA A 253 18.58 -0.02 5.84
N ARG A 254 19.11 1.09 6.32
CA ARG A 254 20.13 1.12 7.35
C ARG A 254 19.91 2.34 8.24
N GLY A 255 19.86 2.11 9.55
CA GLY A 255 19.59 3.22 10.47
C GLY A 255 19.76 2.85 11.94
N SER A 256 19.15 3.68 12.76
CA SER A 256 19.08 3.52 14.21
C SER A 256 17.60 3.51 14.61
N TRP A 257 17.22 2.57 15.45
CA TRP A 257 15.88 2.49 16.02
C TRP A 257 15.95 2.90 17.50
N PRO A 258 15.15 3.86 17.98
CA PRO A 258 15.16 4.28 19.38
C PRO A 258 14.52 3.18 20.26
N LEU A 259 15.13 2.94 21.42
CA LEU A 259 14.64 1.95 22.39
C LEU A 259 13.92 2.63 23.55
N THR A 260 12.91 1.98 24.10
CA THR A 260 12.08 2.50 25.20
C THR A 260 12.89 2.81 26.48
N GLU A 261 13.87 1.99 26.79
CA GLU A 261 14.74 2.19 27.96
C GLU A 261 15.91 3.17 27.67
N GLY A 262 15.93 3.77 26.50
CA GLY A 262 17.00 4.65 26.01
C GLY A 262 18.10 3.91 25.29
N GLY A 263 18.84 4.65 24.45
CA GLY A 263 19.80 4.09 23.51
C GLY A 263 19.16 3.72 22.18
N PHE A 264 19.90 2.97 21.37
CA PHE A 264 19.52 2.70 19.99
C PHE A 264 19.87 1.28 19.60
N ASP A 265 19.04 0.69 18.77
CA ASP A 265 19.40 -0.43 17.94
C ASP A 265 19.98 0.07 16.61
N GLN A 266 21.18 -0.34 16.28
CA GLN A 266 21.74 -0.13 14.95
C GLN A 266 21.36 -1.30 14.08
N TYR A 267 20.64 -1.04 13.00
CA TYR A 267 20.10 -2.09 12.16
C TYR A 267 20.45 -1.91 10.68
N TYR A 268 20.36 -3.00 9.96
CA TYR A 268 20.26 -2.99 8.51
C TYR A 268 19.27 -4.04 8.02
N SER A 269 18.62 -3.73 6.93
CA SER A 269 17.72 -4.62 6.20
C SER A 269 18.10 -4.65 4.73
N ASN A 270 18.00 -5.82 4.12
CA ASN A 270 18.21 -6.01 2.69
C ASN A 270 17.20 -7.02 2.17
N GLY A 271 16.69 -6.80 0.98
CA GLY A 271 15.71 -7.70 0.38
C GLY A 271 15.71 -7.67 -1.14
N PHE A 272 15.05 -8.67 -1.68
CA PHE A 272 14.77 -8.80 -3.10
C PHE A 272 13.27 -8.94 -3.28
N TYR A 273 12.77 -8.42 -4.39
CA TYR A 273 11.37 -8.60 -4.74
C TYR A 273 11.20 -8.85 -6.23
N ALA A 274 10.07 -9.46 -6.55
CA ALA A 274 9.56 -9.56 -7.91
C ALA A 274 8.05 -9.42 -7.86
N GLN A 275 7.50 -8.65 -8.79
CA GLN A 275 6.05 -8.49 -8.95
C GLN A 275 5.67 -8.49 -10.42
N ARG A 276 4.44 -8.92 -10.68
CA ARG A 276 3.86 -8.91 -12.01
C ARG A 276 2.38 -8.63 -11.93
N ASP A 277 1.91 -7.71 -12.77
CA ASP A 277 0.48 -7.46 -12.91
C ASP A 277 -0.21 -8.62 -13.66
N PRO A 278 -1.49 -8.92 -13.38
CA PRO A 278 -2.24 -9.89 -14.15
C PRO A 278 -2.47 -9.38 -15.56
N VAL A 279 -2.15 -10.21 -16.54
CA VAL A 279 -2.22 -9.83 -17.96
C VAL A 279 -2.56 -11.05 -18.83
N ASN A 280 -3.47 -10.88 -19.77
CA ASN A 280 -3.84 -11.89 -20.77
C ASN A 280 -4.22 -13.27 -20.16
N GLY A 281 -4.95 -13.27 -19.04
CA GLY A 281 -5.37 -14.49 -18.35
C GLY A 281 -4.26 -15.21 -17.58
N VAL A 282 -3.12 -14.55 -17.36
CA VAL A 282 -2.08 -15.04 -16.48
C VAL A 282 -2.14 -14.24 -15.18
N PRO A 283 -2.31 -14.88 -14.02
CA PRO A 283 -2.36 -14.22 -12.72
C PRO A 283 -1.15 -13.35 -12.45
N GLY A 284 -1.35 -12.27 -11.72
CA GLY A 284 -0.30 -11.45 -11.13
C GLY A 284 0.29 -12.13 -9.90
N PHE A 285 1.43 -11.64 -9.47
CA PHE A 285 2.05 -12.03 -8.22
C PHE A 285 2.90 -10.89 -7.65
N LEU A 286 3.09 -10.92 -6.34
CA LEU A 286 4.11 -10.18 -5.61
C LEU A 286 4.84 -11.17 -4.71
N ALA A 287 6.16 -11.11 -4.68
CA ALA A 287 6.98 -11.92 -3.78
C ALA A 287 8.15 -11.08 -3.28
N THR A 288 8.40 -11.12 -1.99
CA THR A 288 9.52 -10.43 -1.34
C THR A 288 10.28 -11.39 -0.43
N TYR A 289 11.57 -11.20 -0.35
CA TYR A 289 12.43 -11.84 0.64
C TYR A 289 13.27 -10.78 1.33
N GLN A 290 13.31 -10.81 2.65
CA GLN A 290 13.97 -9.81 3.48
C GLN A 290 14.87 -10.48 4.52
N MET A 291 16.05 -9.91 4.74
CA MET A 291 17.00 -10.27 5.79
C MET A 291 17.35 -9.02 6.59
N ASN A 292 17.30 -9.12 7.90
CA ASN A 292 17.60 -8.02 8.79
C ASN A 292 18.67 -8.42 9.81
N HIS A 293 19.27 -7.41 10.40
CA HIS A 293 20.19 -7.56 11.52
C HIS A 293 20.00 -6.40 12.49
N ASP A 294 19.86 -6.75 13.76
CA ASP A 294 19.71 -5.86 14.90
C ASP A 294 20.91 -6.04 15.84
N SER A 295 21.59 -4.95 16.18
CA SER A 295 22.73 -4.98 17.08
C SER A 295 22.31 -4.99 18.54
N ASN A 296 21.13 -4.42 18.84
CA ASN A 296 20.54 -4.34 20.18
C ASN A 296 19.02 -4.21 20.06
N PRO A 297 18.27 -5.31 19.85
CA PRO A 297 16.83 -5.23 19.66
C PRO A 297 16.02 -4.80 20.90
N GLY A 298 16.66 -4.43 21.99
CA GLY A 298 16.01 -4.03 23.23
C GLY A 298 15.58 -5.20 24.13
N MET A 299 14.93 -4.89 25.24
CA MET A 299 14.40 -5.87 26.23
C MET A 299 15.49 -6.88 26.72
N GLY A 300 16.77 -6.50 26.69
CA GLY A 300 17.88 -7.38 27.07
C GLY A 300 18.15 -8.54 26.11
N ALA A 301 17.60 -8.51 24.92
CA ALA A 301 17.84 -9.52 23.89
C ALA A 301 19.27 -9.38 23.29
N PRO A 302 19.91 -10.47 22.89
CA PRO A 302 21.19 -10.42 22.20
C PRO A 302 21.02 -9.86 20.77
N PRO A 303 22.11 -9.45 20.09
CA PRO A 303 22.08 -9.17 18.66
C PRO A 303 21.41 -10.28 17.88
N ALA A 304 20.52 -9.94 16.96
CA ALA A 304 19.68 -10.89 16.26
C ALA A 304 19.76 -10.71 14.74
N GLY A 305 19.64 -11.82 14.03
CA GLY A 305 19.44 -11.85 12.58
C GLY A 305 18.06 -12.41 12.27
N SER A 306 17.20 -11.60 11.66
CA SER A 306 15.85 -12.02 11.28
C SER A 306 15.69 -12.17 9.76
N ASN A 307 14.67 -12.87 9.32
CA ASN A 307 14.34 -12.99 7.92
C ASN A 307 12.85 -13.28 7.71
N GLY A 308 12.37 -12.95 6.52
CA GLY A 308 11.01 -13.24 6.14
C GLY A 308 10.83 -13.33 4.63
N ILE A 309 9.81 -14.06 4.26
CA ILE A 309 9.28 -14.11 2.89
C ILE A 309 7.80 -13.75 2.93
N SER A 310 7.37 -12.93 2.00
CA SER A 310 5.97 -12.62 1.75
C SER A 310 5.69 -12.88 0.28
N TYR A 311 4.58 -13.50 -0.03
CA TYR A 311 4.15 -13.68 -1.42
C TYR A 311 2.64 -13.66 -1.53
N GLU A 312 2.16 -13.18 -2.66
CA GLU A 312 0.75 -13.09 -2.98
C GLU A 312 0.54 -13.37 -4.46
N ILE A 313 -0.53 -14.08 -4.78
CA ILE A 313 -0.98 -14.34 -6.14
C ILE A 313 -2.37 -13.76 -6.28
N PHE A 314 -2.61 -13.03 -7.36
CA PHE A 314 -3.88 -12.36 -7.57
C PHE A 314 -4.30 -12.35 -9.04
N ASP A 315 -5.60 -12.29 -9.28
CA ASP A 315 -6.15 -12.20 -10.63
C ASP A 315 -7.44 -11.39 -10.67
N ASN A 316 -7.68 -10.79 -11.81
CA ASN A 316 -8.91 -10.04 -12.06
C ASN A 316 -10.07 -10.97 -12.33
N VAL A 317 -11.19 -10.75 -11.63
CA VAL A 317 -12.47 -11.44 -11.88
C VAL A 317 -13.38 -10.51 -12.67
N GLY A 318 -13.41 -10.71 -13.98
CA GLY A 318 -14.09 -9.80 -14.89
C GLY A 318 -13.42 -8.41 -14.93
N GLN A 319 -14.23 -7.37 -15.07
CA GLN A 319 -13.74 -5.98 -15.16
C GLN A 319 -13.80 -5.22 -13.83
N ARG A 320 -14.27 -5.85 -12.76
CA ARG A 320 -14.63 -5.16 -11.52
C ARG A 320 -14.17 -5.86 -10.25
N GLY A 321 -13.80 -7.11 -10.33
CA GLY A 321 -13.39 -7.91 -9.20
C GLY A 321 -11.90 -8.22 -9.26
N LEU A 322 -11.32 -8.47 -8.09
CA LEU A 322 -10.01 -9.08 -7.91
C LEU A 322 -10.14 -10.13 -6.82
N VAL A 323 -9.41 -11.20 -6.96
CA VAL A 323 -9.18 -12.19 -5.90
C VAL A 323 -7.70 -12.34 -5.68
N ALA A 324 -7.28 -12.48 -4.44
CA ALA A 324 -5.90 -12.68 -4.07
C ALA A 324 -5.79 -13.78 -3.00
N ALA A 325 -4.63 -14.40 -2.93
CA ALA A 325 -4.25 -15.30 -1.84
C ALA A 325 -2.76 -15.18 -1.60
N GLY A 326 -2.38 -15.06 -0.34
CA GLY A 326 -1.00 -14.82 0.04
C GLY A 326 -0.58 -15.52 1.32
N GLU A 327 0.70 -15.48 1.60
CA GLU A 327 1.29 -15.99 2.82
C GLU A 327 2.55 -15.21 3.19
N GLN A 328 2.73 -15.01 4.49
CA GLN A 328 3.92 -14.46 5.09
C GLN A 328 4.52 -15.47 6.07
N LEU A 329 5.81 -15.68 5.96
CA LEU A 329 6.61 -16.51 6.85
C LEU A 329 7.74 -15.67 7.41
N THR A 330 7.84 -15.55 8.73
CA THR A 330 8.89 -14.76 9.37
C THR A 330 9.60 -15.54 10.48
N ASN A 331 10.85 -15.16 10.72
CA ASN A 331 11.68 -15.60 11.82
C ASN A 331 12.36 -14.37 12.42
N ASP A 332 12.13 -14.09 13.70
CA ASP A 332 12.68 -12.92 14.40
C ASP A 332 14.14 -13.09 14.85
N GLY A 333 14.72 -14.26 14.68
CA GLY A 333 16.07 -14.58 15.16
C GLY A 333 16.19 -14.76 16.68
N LEU A 334 15.12 -14.57 17.44
CA LEU A 334 15.03 -14.74 18.89
C LEU A 334 14.30 -16.05 19.27
N GLY A 335 13.86 -16.81 18.28
CA GLY A 335 13.19 -18.09 18.43
C GLY A 335 11.70 -18.10 18.09
N ASN A 336 11.13 -16.97 17.68
CA ASN A 336 9.75 -16.92 17.24
C ASN A 336 9.65 -17.05 15.71
N HIS A 337 8.65 -17.80 15.29
CA HIS A 337 8.30 -17.98 13.88
C HIS A 337 6.83 -17.64 13.71
N THR A 338 6.54 -16.82 12.71
CA THR A 338 5.15 -16.45 12.39
C THR A 338 4.82 -16.94 10.98
N GLN A 339 3.62 -17.47 10.83
CA GLN A 339 3.05 -17.84 9.54
C GLN A 339 1.63 -17.29 9.49
N ILE A 340 1.38 -16.43 8.53
CA ILE A 340 0.08 -15.79 8.29
C ILE A 340 -0.27 -16.02 6.84
N GLY A 341 -1.49 -16.48 6.57
CA GLY A 341 -2.03 -16.58 5.22
C GLY A 341 -3.31 -15.78 5.10
N ASN A 342 -3.65 -15.34 3.90
CA ASN A 342 -4.87 -14.61 3.59
C ASN A 342 -5.53 -15.08 2.29
N ILE A 343 -6.81 -14.82 2.20
CA ILE A 343 -7.59 -14.89 0.96
C ILE A 343 -8.43 -13.64 0.91
N ASP A 344 -8.31 -12.89 -0.19
CA ASP A 344 -8.93 -11.59 -0.37
C ASP A 344 -9.81 -11.57 -1.60
N ALA A 345 -10.84 -10.76 -1.54
CA ALA A 345 -11.68 -10.43 -2.68
C ALA A 345 -12.10 -8.97 -2.63
N SER A 346 -12.03 -8.29 -3.75
CA SER A 346 -12.57 -6.94 -3.89
C SER A 346 -13.49 -6.83 -5.08
N TYR A 347 -14.46 -5.91 -5.00
CA TYR A 347 -15.43 -5.68 -6.05
C TYR A 347 -15.89 -4.22 -6.13
N HIS A 348 -15.72 -3.62 -7.30
CA HIS A 348 -16.22 -2.28 -7.60
C HIS A 348 -17.71 -2.28 -7.88
N VAL A 349 -18.52 -1.89 -6.91
CA VAL A 349 -19.98 -1.68 -7.08
C VAL A 349 -20.23 -0.52 -8.04
N THR A 350 -19.55 0.59 -7.79
CA THR A 350 -19.53 1.80 -8.63
C THR A 350 -18.10 2.31 -8.76
N ARG A 351 -17.90 3.40 -9.49
CA ARG A 351 -16.58 4.08 -9.51
C ARG A 351 -16.17 4.70 -8.17
N PHE A 352 -17.08 4.79 -7.20
CA PHE A 352 -16.84 5.44 -5.91
C PHE A 352 -17.04 4.49 -4.73
N ILE A 353 -17.49 3.27 -4.96
CA ILE A 353 -17.81 2.32 -3.91
C ILE A 353 -17.16 0.99 -4.23
N ILE A 354 -16.31 0.54 -3.34
CA ILE A 354 -15.60 -0.72 -3.43
C ILE A 354 -15.95 -1.56 -2.20
N LEU A 355 -16.21 -2.83 -2.41
CA LEU A 355 -16.39 -3.82 -1.36
C LEU A 355 -15.14 -4.66 -1.28
N TYR A 356 -14.70 -4.96 -0.06
CA TYR A 356 -13.59 -5.87 0.23
C TYR A 356 -14.03 -6.92 1.23
N ALA A 357 -13.48 -8.11 1.10
CA ALA A 357 -13.64 -9.19 2.07
C ALA A 357 -12.31 -9.96 2.17
N GLU A 358 -11.94 -10.32 3.36
CA GLU A 358 -10.69 -11.01 3.67
C GLU A 358 -10.92 -12.10 4.70
N GLU A 359 -10.27 -13.25 4.53
CA GLU A 359 -10.08 -14.25 5.57
C GLU A 359 -8.58 -14.36 5.88
N ALA A 360 -8.21 -14.03 7.10
CA ALA A 360 -6.84 -14.15 7.61
C ALA A 360 -6.68 -15.38 8.50
N LEU A 361 -5.57 -16.10 8.32
CA LEU A 361 -5.25 -17.34 9.00
C LEU A 361 -3.84 -17.26 9.58
N SER A 362 -3.71 -17.30 10.89
CA SER A 362 -2.42 -17.44 11.58
C SER A 362 -2.29 -18.82 12.19
N VAL A 363 -1.10 -19.41 12.16
CA VAL A 363 -0.86 -20.74 12.73
C VAL A 363 -1.16 -20.74 14.22
N GLY A 364 -1.98 -21.69 14.65
CA GLY A 364 -2.44 -21.82 16.04
C GLY A 364 -3.52 -20.84 16.49
N GLN A 365 -3.96 -19.96 15.62
CA GLN A 365 -5.07 -19.03 15.86
C GLN A 365 -6.32 -19.44 15.06
N LYS A 366 -7.44 -18.82 15.40
CA LYS A 366 -8.68 -18.98 14.66
C LYS A 366 -8.72 -17.97 13.53
N PRO A 367 -9.41 -18.30 12.42
CA PRO A 367 -9.52 -17.37 11.30
C PRO A 367 -10.19 -16.06 11.73
N THR A 368 -9.69 -14.96 11.19
CA THR A 368 -10.27 -13.64 11.29
C THR A 368 -10.94 -13.32 9.96
N TRP A 369 -12.17 -12.82 10.02
CA TRP A 369 -12.94 -12.38 8.87
C TRP A 369 -13.07 -10.87 8.92
N ASN A 370 -12.74 -10.23 7.82
CA ASN A 370 -12.83 -8.80 7.66
C ASN A 370 -13.67 -8.46 6.43
N ALA A 371 -14.39 -7.36 6.50
CA ALA A 371 -15.07 -6.78 5.35
C ALA A 371 -15.00 -5.26 5.43
N LEU A 372 -14.87 -4.62 4.29
CA LEU A 372 -14.76 -3.17 4.18
C LEU A 372 -15.64 -2.67 3.04
N ILE A 373 -16.34 -1.57 3.28
CA ILE A 373 -16.96 -0.77 2.23
C ILE A 373 -16.17 0.54 2.15
N TRP A 374 -15.56 0.79 1.03
CA TRP A 374 -14.78 1.99 0.80
C TRP A 374 -15.53 2.94 -0.13
N PHE A 375 -15.74 4.17 0.35
CA PHE A 375 -16.27 5.28 -0.42
C PHE A 375 -15.14 6.23 -0.76
N ALA A 376 -14.87 6.45 -2.05
CA ALA A 376 -13.87 7.40 -2.54
C ALA A 376 -14.59 8.49 -3.35
N LEU A 377 -14.76 9.69 -2.77
CA LEU A 377 -15.64 10.72 -3.28
C LEU A 377 -14.85 11.95 -3.74
N PRO A 378 -14.94 12.37 -5.02
CA PRO A 378 -14.37 13.63 -5.47
C PRO A 378 -15.18 14.81 -4.95
N THR A 379 -14.52 15.89 -4.61
CA THR A 379 -15.14 17.13 -4.10
C THR A 379 -15.33 18.22 -5.17
N GLY A 380 -14.85 18.00 -6.38
CA GLY A 380 -14.97 18.98 -7.46
C GLY A 380 -16.26 18.87 -8.26
N PRO A 381 -16.59 19.87 -9.09
CA PRO A 381 -17.69 19.75 -10.03
C PRO A 381 -17.40 18.57 -10.97
N LEU A 382 -18.40 17.74 -11.17
CA LEU A 382 -18.34 16.70 -12.20
C LEU A 382 -18.11 17.38 -13.54
N TRP A 383 -16.99 17.11 -14.19
CA TRP A 383 -16.68 17.68 -15.50
C TRP A 383 -17.80 17.39 -16.50
N PRO A 384 -18.18 18.37 -17.32
CA PRO A 384 -19.06 18.07 -18.41
C PRO A 384 -18.41 17.01 -19.33
N PRO A 385 -19.17 16.03 -19.80
CA PRO A 385 -18.65 14.88 -20.55
C PRO A 385 -17.96 15.23 -21.90
N ASN A 386 -17.84 16.48 -22.23
CA ASN A 386 -17.36 16.98 -23.53
C ASN A 386 -15.90 17.43 -23.53
N LEU A 387 -15.18 17.31 -22.41
CA LEU A 387 -13.76 17.62 -22.32
C LEU A 387 -12.91 16.33 -22.21
N ALA A 388 -13.21 15.32 -23.01
CA ALA A 388 -12.28 14.21 -23.21
C ALA A 388 -10.96 14.77 -23.76
N PRO A 389 -9.79 14.33 -23.25
CA PRO A 389 -8.52 14.75 -23.80
C PRO A 389 -8.45 14.35 -25.29
N GLN A 390 -8.06 15.30 -26.12
CA GLN A 390 -7.72 15.08 -27.52
C GLN A 390 -6.41 14.31 -27.63
#